data_fc52b34fd679e013a8be1e3b7b4c3919
#
_entry.id   fc52b34fd679e013a8be1e3b7b4c3919
#
_cell.length_a   1.000
_cell.length_b   1.000
_cell.length_c   1.000
_cell.angle_alpha   90.00
_cell.angle_beta   90.00
_cell.angle_gamma   90.00
#
_symmetry.space_group_name_H-M   'P 1'
#
loop_
_entity.id
_entity.type
_entity.pdbx_description
1 polymer ?
#
loop_
_entity_poly.entity_id
_entity_poly.type
_entity_poly.pdbx_seq_one_letter_code
_entity_poly.pdbx_strand_id
1 'polypeptide(L)'
;MISPTVIRWLPLGAVLLHLFEEFVWPGGFAEWYRWYRPERAASVTTRFLVWINALFVLMALIPVALGFRQRWTTASTRSEPPGTPYGAAFWLVVASIAAANGLFHVWAVLRTRRYSPGVVTGCIVYLPLAVFGFIYFWRTGLANLPTLLQAALIGPAYNVYAARNHRRRAKSLA
;
A
#
# COMPACT_ATOMS: atom_id res chain seq x y z
N MET A 1 -23.68 -9.10 -1.14
CA MET A 1 -22.39 -8.82 -1.85
C MET A 1 -22.06 -7.34 -1.72
N ILE A 2 -20.79 -6.99 -1.45
CA ILE A 2 -20.35 -5.59 -1.37
C ILE A 2 -20.35 -5.00 -2.78
N SER A 3 -20.88 -3.78 -2.95
CA SER A 3 -20.91 -3.11 -4.26
C SER A 3 -19.48 -2.86 -4.79
N PRO A 4 -19.21 -3.11 -6.10
CA PRO A 4 -17.93 -2.76 -6.72
C PRO A 4 -17.55 -1.29 -6.54
N THR A 5 -18.54 -0.41 -6.44
CA THR A 5 -18.32 1.02 -6.15
C THR A 5 -17.70 1.22 -4.77
N VAL A 6 -18.18 0.53 -3.74
CA VAL A 6 -17.62 0.59 -2.39
C VAL A 6 -16.19 0.03 -2.38
N ILE A 7 -15.98 -1.12 -3.02
CA ILE A 7 -14.67 -1.78 -3.06
C ILE A 7 -13.59 -0.86 -3.61
N ARG A 8 -13.89 -0.04 -4.63
CA ARG A 8 -12.91 0.90 -5.22
C ARG A 8 -12.35 1.91 -4.22
N TRP A 9 -13.15 2.32 -3.24
CA TRP A 9 -12.80 3.32 -2.25
C TRP A 9 -12.03 2.76 -1.04
N LEU A 10 -12.06 1.43 -0.82
CA LEU A 10 -11.46 0.80 0.36
C LEU A 10 -9.97 1.12 0.51
N PRO A 11 -9.11 1.07 -0.54
CA PRO A 11 -7.69 1.41 -0.39
C PRO A 11 -7.48 2.85 0.04
N LEU A 12 -8.23 3.79 -0.53
CA LEU A 12 -8.13 5.20 -0.15
C LEU A 12 -8.54 5.42 1.31
N GLY A 13 -9.69 4.88 1.73
CA GLY A 13 -10.13 4.96 3.11
C GLY A 13 -9.12 4.36 4.09
N ALA A 14 -8.56 3.20 3.73
CA ALA A 14 -7.53 2.54 4.52
C ALA A 14 -6.24 3.38 4.65
N VAL A 15 -5.77 3.97 3.54
CA VAL A 15 -4.58 4.85 3.53
C VAL A 15 -4.82 6.08 4.40
N LEU A 16 -5.95 6.74 4.26
CA LEU A 16 -6.27 7.94 5.06
C LEU A 16 -6.35 7.62 6.55
N LEU A 17 -6.97 6.50 6.92
CA LEU A 17 -7.06 6.06 8.31
C LEU A 17 -5.69 5.73 8.90
N HIS A 18 -4.82 5.10 8.12
CA HIS A 18 -3.45 4.80 8.54
C HIS A 18 -2.61 6.06 8.74
N LEU A 19 -2.70 7.01 7.80
CA LEU A 19 -2.02 8.31 7.94
C LEU A 19 -2.55 9.10 9.14
N PHE A 20 -3.85 8.98 9.46
CA PHE A 20 -4.40 9.57 10.67
C PHE A 20 -3.73 8.99 11.93
N GLU A 21 -3.55 7.66 12.02
CA GLU A 21 -2.83 7.04 13.14
C GLU A 21 -1.37 7.48 13.20
N GLU A 22 -0.67 7.54 12.06
CA GLU A 22 0.76 7.89 12.03
C GLU A 22 1.04 9.35 12.40
N PHE A 23 0.19 10.29 11.97
CA PHE A 23 0.50 11.73 12.01
C PHE A 23 -0.44 12.56 12.86
N VAL A 24 -1.65 12.06 13.21
CA VAL A 24 -2.65 12.83 13.95
C VAL A 24 -2.91 12.23 15.33
N TRP A 25 -3.37 10.99 15.40
CA TRP A 25 -3.71 10.37 16.68
C TRP A 25 -3.42 8.85 16.69
N PRO A 26 -2.53 8.39 17.59
CA PRO A 26 -1.73 9.16 18.54
C PRO A 26 -0.61 9.97 17.88
N GLY A 27 -0.30 9.74 16.58
CA GLY A 27 0.72 10.47 15.86
C GLY A 27 2.15 10.10 16.26
N GLY A 28 3.10 10.99 15.93
CA GLY A 28 4.49 10.84 16.37
C GLY A 28 5.35 9.90 15.50
N PHE A 29 4.88 9.51 14.29
CA PHE A 29 5.64 8.62 13.41
C PHE A 29 7.05 9.13 13.10
N ALA A 30 7.22 10.42 12.84
CA ALA A 30 8.52 10.97 12.46
C ALA A 30 9.57 10.83 13.59
N GLU A 31 9.19 11.16 14.82
CA GLU A 31 10.03 11.04 16.02
C GLU A 31 10.32 9.57 16.33
N TRP A 32 9.27 8.74 16.27
CA TRP A 32 9.39 7.31 16.47
C TRP A 32 10.35 6.69 15.44
N TYR A 33 10.23 7.03 14.15
CA TYR A 33 11.08 6.48 13.11
C TYR A 33 12.54 6.90 13.27
N ARG A 34 12.82 8.16 13.63
CA ARG A 34 14.19 8.64 13.94
C ARG A 34 14.81 7.87 15.11
N TRP A 35 14.01 7.58 16.13
CA TRP A 35 14.44 6.73 17.25
C TRP A 35 14.68 5.28 16.81
N TYR A 36 13.75 4.70 16.03
CA TYR A 36 13.82 3.29 15.60
C TYR A 36 14.93 3.04 14.57
N ARG A 37 15.24 4.03 13.75
CA ARG A 37 16.23 3.96 12.67
C ARG A 37 17.15 5.19 12.68
N PRO A 38 18.02 5.34 13.71
CA PRO A 38 18.86 6.53 13.86
C PRO A 38 19.80 6.74 12.67
N GLU A 39 20.24 5.65 12.02
CA GLU A 39 21.08 5.70 10.82
C GLU A 39 20.35 6.28 9.58
N ARG A 40 19.07 6.54 9.68
CA ARG A 40 18.23 7.13 8.63
C ARG A 40 17.53 8.41 9.06
N ALA A 41 17.78 8.87 10.27
CA ALA A 41 17.07 10.01 10.86
C ALA A 41 17.12 11.26 9.96
N ALA A 42 18.27 11.57 9.36
CA ALA A 42 18.44 12.71 8.47
C ALA A 42 17.55 12.65 7.21
N SER A 43 17.15 11.45 6.75
CA SER A 43 16.27 11.30 5.59
C SER A 43 14.80 11.60 5.88
N VAL A 44 14.39 11.64 7.16
CA VAL A 44 12.99 11.80 7.59
C VAL A 44 12.68 13.28 7.81
N THR A 45 12.59 14.03 6.71
CA THR A 45 12.18 15.43 6.72
C THR A 45 10.68 15.56 6.52
N THR A 46 10.05 16.60 7.07
CA THR A 46 8.61 16.87 6.87
C THR A 46 8.25 16.92 5.38
N ARG A 47 9.06 17.61 4.58
CA ARG A 47 8.85 17.68 3.13
C ARG A 47 8.84 16.29 2.47
N PHE A 48 9.76 15.42 2.84
CA PHE A 48 9.80 14.06 2.30
C PHE A 48 8.58 13.25 2.71
N LEU A 49 8.18 13.30 3.99
CA LEU A 49 7.01 12.59 4.49
C LEU A 49 5.73 13.06 3.80
N VAL A 50 5.55 14.38 3.63
CA VAL A 50 4.39 14.93 2.89
C VAL A 50 4.35 14.40 1.46
N TRP A 51 5.47 14.44 0.74
CA TRP A 51 5.50 14.00 -0.66
C TRP A 51 5.24 12.51 -0.82
N ILE A 52 5.88 11.65 -0.01
CA ILE A 52 5.70 10.20 -0.16
C ILE A 52 4.26 9.79 0.19
N ASN A 53 3.67 10.39 1.21
CA ASN A 53 2.29 10.10 1.60
C ASN A 53 1.28 10.66 0.60
N ALA A 54 1.51 11.87 0.05
CA ALA A 54 0.69 12.42 -1.03
C ALA A 54 0.70 11.50 -2.26
N LEU A 55 1.87 11.01 -2.66
CA LEU A 55 1.97 10.03 -3.76
C LEU A 55 1.20 8.74 -3.45
N PHE A 56 1.25 8.25 -2.21
CA PHE A 56 0.51 7.05 -1.83
C PHE A 56 -1.00 7.26 -1.85
N VAL A 57 -1.48 8.42 -1.41
CA VAL A 57 -2.90 8.82 -1.54
C VAL A 57 -3.31 8.91 -3.02
N LEU A 58 -2.48 9.53 -3.87
CA LEU A 58 -2.74 9.60 -5.31
C LEU A 58 -2.80 8.21 -5.96
N MET A 59 -1.91 7.31 -5.59
CA MET A 59 -1.97 5.91 -6.04
C MET A 59 -3.27 5.23 -5.60
N ALA A 60 -3.76 5.49 -4.38
CA ALA A 60 -5.00 4.93 -3.87
C ALA A 60 -6.25 5.51 -4.56
N LEU A 61 -6.16 6.66 -5.21
CA LEU A 61 -7.22 7.25 -6.05
C LEU A 61 -7.33 6.61 -7.43
N ILE A 62 -6.27 5.97 -7.95
CA ILE A 62 -6.27 5.36 -9.28
C ILE A 62 -7.38 4.31 -9.45
N PRO A 63 -7.58 3.35 -8.52
CA PRO A 63 -8.70 2.39 -8.61
C PRO A 63 -10.07 3.06 -8.65
N VAL A 64 -10.22 4.19 -7.94
CA VAL A 64 -11.46 4.96 -7.92
C VAL A 64 -11.73 5.57 -9.29
N ALA A 65 -10.71 6.19 -9.90
CA ALA A 65 -10.81 6.85 -11.20
C ALA A 65 -11.03 5.86 -12.36
N LEU A 66 -10.27 4.76 -12.36
CA LEU A 66 -10.32 3.77 -13.45
C LEU A 66 -11.50 2.79 -13.32
N GLY A 67 -11.94 2.48 -12.09
CA GLY A 67 -12.93 1.44 -11.84
C GLY A 67 -12.45 0.04 -12.25
N PHE A 68 -13.41 -0.92 -12.31
CA PHE A 68 -13.13 -2.32 -12.64
C PHE A 68 -13.73 -2.73 -14.00
N ARG A 69 -13.80 -1.79 -14.95
CA ARG A 69 -14.30 -2.10 -16.31
C ARG A 69 -13.29 -3.00 -17.02
N GLN A 70 -13.75 -4.14 -17.48
CA GLN A 70 -12.95 -5.02 -18.35
C GLN A 70 -12.66 -4.29 -19.67
N ARG A 71 -11.43 -4.34 -20.13
CA ARG A 71 -11.07 -3.86 -21.45
C ARG A 71 -11.32 -4.97 -22.46
N TRP A 72 -12.32 -4.75 -23.30
CA TRP A 72 -12.39 -5.48 -24.57
C TRP A 72 -11.37 -4.82 -25.50
N THR A 73 -10.23 -5.46 -25.72
CA THR A 73 -9.34 -5.03 -26.80
C THR A 73 -10.01 -5.41 -28.12
N THR A 74 -10.09 -4.48 -29.05
CA THR A 74 -10.67 -4.69 -30.37
C THR A 74 -9.97 -5.79 -31.20
N ALA A 75 -8.83 -6.29 -30.72
CA ALA A 75 -8.06 -7.39 -31.30
C ALA A 75 -8.30 -8.76 -30.61
N SER A 76 -9.08 -8.80 -29.52
CA SER A 76 -9.36 -10.07 -28.87
C SER A 76 -10.39 -10.86 -29.68
N THR A 77 -9.93 -11.89 -30.35
CA THR A 77 -10.84 -12.95 -30.81
C THR A 77 -11.58 -13.47 -29.55
N ARG A 78 -12.88 -13.74 -29.69
CA ARG A 78 -13.80 -14.18 -28.60
C ARG A 78 -13.30 -15.34 -27.73
N SER A 79 -12.13 -15.91 -28.00
CA SER A 79 -11.51 -17.06 -27.32
C SER A 79 -10.52 -16.68 -26.21
N GLU A 80 -10.07 -15.42 -26.10
CA GLU A 80 -9.16 -15.01 -25.04
C GLU A 80 -9.93 -14.45 -23.84
N PRO A 81 -9.59 -14.90 -22.60
CA PRO A 81 -10.19 -14.34 -21.40
C PRO A 81 -9.85 -12.85 -21.29
N PRO A 82 -10.80 -12.00 -20.86
CA PRO A 82 -10.57 -10.58 -20.73
C PRO A 82 -9.42 -10.32 -19.75
N GLY A 83 -8.49 -9.44 -20.15
CA GLY A 83 -7.36 -9.06 -19.29
C GLY A 83 -7.82 -8.40 -17.98
N THR A 84 -6.99 -8.45 -16.96
CA THR A 84 -7.27 -7.78 -15.67
C THR A 84 -7.49 -6.28 -15.89
N PRO A 85 -8.62 -5.70 -15.39
CA PRO A 85 -8.84 -4.26 -15.43
C PRO A 85 -7.74 -3.50 -14.71
N TYR A 86 -7.25 -2.40 -15.27
CA TYR A 86 -6.20 -1.61 -14.63
C TYR A 86 -6.56 -1.16 -13.21
N GLY A 87 -7.81 -0.77 -12.98
CA GLY A 87 -8.27 -0.41 -11.64
C GLY A 87 -8.13 -1.55 -10.64
N ALA A 88 -8.39 -2.81 -11.04
CA ALA A 88 -8.19 -3.97 -10.19
C ALA A 88 -6.70 -4.23 -9.93
N ALA A 89 -5.86 -4.12 -10.96
CA ALA A 89 -4.41 -4.28 -10.81
C ALA A 89 -3.82 -3.23 -9.86
N PHE A 90 -4.16 -1.94 -10.04
CA PHE A 90 -3.72 -0.87 -9.14
C PHE A 90 -4.25 -1.03 -7.72
N TRP A 91 -5.50 -1.49 -7.55
CA TRP A 91 -6.07 -1.77 -6.24
C TRP A 91 -5.22 -2.80 -5.48
N LEU A 92 -4.87 -3.90 -6.15
CA LEU A 92 -4.04 -4.96 -5.58
C LEU A 92 -2.63 -4.48 -5.25
N VAL A 93 -2.03 -3.65 -6.10
CA VAL A 93 -0.72 -3.04 -5.86
C VAL A 93 -0.74 -2.16 -4.60
N VAL A 94 -1.74 -1.28 -4.47
CA VAL A 94 -1.89 -0.41 -3.30
C VAL A 94 -2.08 -1.24 -2.03
N ALA A 95 -2.95 -2.25 -2.09
CA ALA A 95 -3.19 -3.15 -0.95
C ALA A 95 -1.93 -3.94 -0.56
N SER A 96 -1.13 -4.38 -1.54
CA SER A 96 0.15 -5.07 -1.28
C SER A 96 1.18 -4.16 -0.61
N ILE A 97 1.32 -2.91 -1.08
CA ILE A 97 2.21 -1.91 -0.47
C ILE A 97 1.75 -1.60 0.96
N ALA A 98 0.44 -1.40 1.15
CA ALA A 98 -0.16 -1.15 2.45
C ALA A 98 0.09 -2.33 3.42
N ALA A 99 -0.12 -3.57 2.97
CA ALA A 99 0.15 -4.76 3.78
C ALA A 99 1.63 -4.88 4.17
N ALA A 100 2.53 -4.63 3.23
CA ALA A 100 3.96 -4.66 3.50
C ALA A 100 4.39 -3.56 4.49
N ASN A 101 3.75 -2.37 4.43
CA ASN A 101 3.92 -1.32 5.43
C ASN A 101 3.35 -1.74 6.80
N GLY A 102 2.16 -2.32 6.85
CA GLY A 102 1.59 -2.88 8.08
C GLY A 102 2.51 -3.91 8.74
N LEU A 103 3.07 -4.83 7.95
CA LEU A 103 4.05 -5.82 8.44
C LEU A 103 5.32 -5.15 8.97
N PHE A 104 5.76 -4.03 8.39
CA PHE A 104 6.89 -3.25 8.93
C PHE A 104 6.59 -2.74 10.34
N HIS A 105 5.40 -2.21 10.62
CA HIS A 105 5.00 -1.75 11.95
C HIS A 105 4.89 -2.91 12.94
N VAL A 106 4.30 -4.03 12.53
CA VAL A 106 4.24 -5.25 13.35
C VAL A 106 5.64 -5.73 13.72
N TRP A 107 6.53 -5.83 12.73
CA TRP A 107 7.92 -6.21 12.95
C TRP A 107 8.64 -5.28 13.93
N ALA A 108 8.43 -3.97 13.79
CA ALA A 108 9.03 -2.98 14.67
C ALA A 108 8.55 -3.16 16.13
N VAL A 109 7.25 -3.38 16.34
CA VAL A 109 6.70 -3.66 17.67
C VAL A 109 7.28 -4.95 18.25
N LEU A 110 7.33 -6.04 17.50
CA LEU A 110 7.89 -7.31 17.94
C LEU A 110 9.36 -7.17 18.35
N ARG A 111 10.13 -6.40 17.61
CA ARG A 111 11.56 -6.20 17.85
C ARG A 111 11.85 -5.25 19.01
N THR A 112 11.05 -4.20 19.18
CA THR A 112 11.33 -3.14 20.16
C THR A 112 10.49 -3.24 21.42
N ARG A 113 9.41 -4.01 21.41
CA ARG A 113 8.39 -4.08 22.45
C ARG A 113 7.75 -2.72 22.77
N ARG A 114 7.82 -1.79 21.83
CA ARG A 114 7.24 -0.44 21.93
C ARG A 114 6.21 -0.23 20.84
N TYR A 115 5.20 0.58 21.14
CA TYR A 115 4.20 0.99 20.15
C TYR A 115 4.87 1.64 18.95
N SER A 116 4.38 1.29 17.76
CA SER A 116 4.76 1.90 16.48
C SER A 116 3.53 2.62 15.91
N PRO A 117 3.55 3.96 15.72
CA PRO A 117 2.45 4.65 15.06
C PRO A 117 2.17 4.02 13.70
N GLY A 118 0.92 3.63 13.46
CA GLY A 118 0.52 2.86 12.27
C GLY A 118 0.34 1.35 12.50
N VAL A 119 0.72 0.80 13.67
CA VAL A 119 0.61 -0.65 13.90
C VAL A 119 -0.83 -1.12 14.03
N VAL A 120 -1.72 -0.32 14.65
CA VAL A 120 -3.12 -0.71 14.83
C VAL A 120 -3.81 -0.81 13.49
N THR A 121 -3.79 0.26 12.69
CA THR A 121 -4.38 0.26 11.35
C THR A 121 -3.65 -0.70 10.40
N GLY A 122 -2.33 -0.87 10.57
CA GLY A 122 -1.57 -1.90 9.87
C GLY A 122 -2.18 -3.29 10.08
N CYS A 123 -2.44 -3.68 11.33
CA CYS A 123 -2.98 -4.98 11.67
C CYS A 123 -4.45 -5.15 11.31
N ILE A 124 -5.31 -4.17 11.65
CA ILE A 124 -6.77 -4.35 11.57
C ILE A 124 -7.38 -3.81 10.28
N VAL A 125 -6.62 -3.05 9.49
CA VAL A 125 -7.09 -2.47 8.22
C VAL A 125 -6.24 -2.98 7.06
N TYR A 126 -4.93 -2.73 7.03
CA TYR A 126 -4.08 -3.02 5.88
C TYR A 126 -3.97 -4.52 5.57
N LEU A 127 -3.67 -5.34 6.59
CA LEU A 127 -3.54 -6.79 6.38
C LEU A 127 -4.87 -7.42 5.97
N PRO A 128 -6.01 -7.17 6.65
CA PRO A 128 -7.31 -7.70 6.21
C PRO A 128 -7.73 -7.18 4.84
N LEU A 129 -7.47 -5.91 4.51
CA LEU A 129 -7.76 -5.34 3.20
C LEU A 129 -7.03 -6.09 2.09
N ALA A 130 -5.74 -6.36 2.26
CA ALA A 130 -4.97 -7.09 1.27
C ALA A 130 -5.50 -8.51 1.10
N VAL A 131 -5.70 -9.26 2.18
CA VAL A 131 -6.27 -10.62 2.12
C VAL A 131 -7.63 -10.61 1.42
N PHE A 132 -8.52 -9.69 1.81
CA PHE A 132 -9.83 -9.55 1.16
C PHE A 132 -9.69 -9.28 -0.33
N GLY A 133 -8.84 -8.33 -0.74
CA GLY A 133 -8.67 -7.96 -2.14
C GLY A 133 -8.14 -9.10 -3.00
N PHE A 134 -7.09 -9.79 -2.55
CA PHE A 134 -6.55 -10.92 -3.29
C PHE A 134 -7.60 -12.04 -3.47
N ILE A 135 -8.36 -12.37 -2.43
CA ILE A 135 -9.44 -13.37 -2.50
C ILE A 135 -10.58 -12.88 -3.39
N TYR A 136 -11.02 -11.62 -3.24
CA TYR A 136 -12.12 -11.05 -4.00
C TYR A 136 -11.83 -11.02 -5.50
N PHE A 137 -10.71 -10.44 -5.90
CA PHE A 137 -10.37 -10.30 -7.32
C PHE A 137 -10.07 -11.64 -7.99
N TRP A 138 -9.52 -12.60 -7.24
CA TRP A 138 -9.37 -13.98 -7.71
C TRP A 138 -10.73 -14.65 -7.94
N ARG A 139 -11.61 -14.63 -6.93
CA ARG A 139 -12.92 -15.30 -7.00
C ARG A 139 -13.88 -14.71 -8.02
N THR A 140 -13.77 -13.41 -8.27
CA THR A 140 -14.62 -12.73 -9.27
C THR A 140 -14.06 -12.80 -10.69
N GLY A 141 -12.87 -13.38 -10.88
CA GLY A 141 -12.20 -13.42 -12.18
C GLY A 141 -11.74 -12.05 -12.68
N LEU A 142 -11.75 -11.00 -11.83
CA LEU A 142 -11.28 -9.65 -12.17
C LEU A 142 -9.75 -9.53 -12.14
N ALA A 143 -9.03 -10.52 -11.61
CA ALA A 143 -7.58 -10.60 -11.71
C ALA A 143 -7.15 -12.02 -12.04
N ASN A 144 -6.23 -12.13 -13.00
CA ASN A 144 -5.59 -13.40 -13.34
C ASN A 144 -4.39 -13.68 -12.41
N LEU A 145 -3.90 -14.92 -12.40
CA LEU A 145 -2.78 -15.33 -11.55
C LEU A 145 -1.51 -14.49 -11.76
N PRO A 146 -1.06 -14.19 -12.98
CA PRO A 146 0.10 -13.31 -13.20
C PRO A 146 -0.05 -11.95 -12.52
N THR A 147 -1.22 -11.30 -12.63
CA THR A 147 -1.47 -10.00 -11.98
C THR A 147 -1.42 -10.11 -10.45
N LEU A 148 -2.01 -11.16 -9.88
CA LEU A 148 -1.96 -11.40 -8.43
C LEU A 148 -0.52 -11.59 -7.95
N LEU A 149 0.27 -12.40 -8.64
CA LEU A 149 1.68 -12.62 -8.29
C LEU A 149 2.51 -11.35 -8.41
N GLN A 150 2.34 -10.59 -9.50
CA GLN A 150 3.01 -9.30 -9.68
C GLN A 150 2.65 -8.33 -8.55
N ALA A 151 1.37 -8.16 -8.25
CA ALA A 151 0.92 -7.29 -7.16
C ALA A 151 1.49 -7.73 -5.80
N ALA A 152 1.49 -9.04 -5.50
CA ALA A 152 2.04 -9.58 -4.26
C ALA A 152 3.54 -9.29 -4.10
N LEU A 153 4.31 -9.26 -5.19
CA LEU A 153 5.74 -8.97 -5.17
C LEU A 153 6.05 -7.46 -5.05
N ILE A 154 5.18 -6.59 -5.57
CA ILE A 154 5.42 -5.13 -5.60
C ILE A 154 5.50 -4.55 -4.19
N GLY A 155 4.65 -4.96 -3.25
CA GLY A 155 4.67 -4.46 -1.87
C GLY A 155 6.01 -4.68 -1.17
N PRO A 156 6.50 -5.92 -1.04
CA PRO A 156 7.82 -6.20 -0.49
C PRO A 156 8.97 -5.52 -1.25
N ALA A 157 8.92 -5.51 -2.60
CA ALA A 157 9.93 -4.86 -3.42
C ALA A 157 9.99 -3.35 -3.17
N TYR A 158 8.82 -2.69 -3.03
CA TYR A 158 8.73 -1.29 -2.68
C TYR A 158 9.36 -1.00 -1.31
N ASN A 159 9.11 -1.83 -0.28
CA ASN A 159 9.72 -1.65 1.03
C ASN A 159 11.24 -1.78 1.00
N VAL A 160 11.78 -2.73 0.23
CA VAL A 160 13.23 -2.86 0.02
C VAL A 160 13.79 -1.61 -0.68
N TYR A 161 13.12 -1.14 -1.72
CA TYR A 161 13.50 0.08 -2.44
C TYR A 161 13.46 1.30 -1.52
N ALA A 162 12.37 1.51 -0.77
CA ALA A 162 12.22 2.61 0.18
C ALA A 162 13.33 2.59 1.24
N ALA A 163 13.63 1.42 1.81
CA ALA A 163 14.70 1.27 2.78
C ALA A 163 16.08 1.64 2.21
N ARG A 164 16.38 1.25 0.96
CA ARG A 164 17.63 1.62 0.26
C ARG A 164 17.68 3.11 -0.03
N ASN A 165 16.56 3.70 -0.49
CA ASN A 165 16.47 5.12 -0.79
C ASN A 165 16.67 5.98 0.46
N HIS A 166 16.05 5.61 1.58
CA HIS A 166 16.29 6.27 2.88
C HIS A 166 17.77 6.24 3.28
N ARG A 167 18.44 5.10 3.14
CA ARG A 167 19.87 4.98 3.44
C ARG A 167 20.73 5.90 2.55
N ARG A 168 20.46 5.94 1.23
CA ARG A 168 21.18 6.81 0.29
C ARG A 168 20.98 8.28 0.64
N ARG A 169 19.76 8.70 0.89
CA ARG A 169 19.43 10.08 1.27
C ARG A 169 20.08 10.48 2.60
N ALA A 170 20.06 9.61 3.60
CA ALA A 170 20.71 9.90 4.89
C ALA A 170 22.21 10.14 4.71
N LYS A 171 22.88 9.36 3.85
CA LYS A 171 24.32 9.55 3.54
C LYS A 171 24.61 10.84 2.76
N SER A 172 23.67 11.34 1.95
CA SER A 172 23.88 12.58 1.19
C SER A 172 23.58 13.84 2.00
N LEU A 173 22.96 13.71 3.17
CA LEU A 173 22.60 14.81 4.08
C LEU A 173 23.47 14.87 5.34
N ALA A 174 24.33 13.86 5.53
CA ALA A 174 25.31 13.81 6.62
C ALA A 174 26.66 14.38 6.16
#